data_5686ff03f0ae8c420b054de52007a9cb
#
_entry.id   5686ff03f0ae8c420b054de52007a9cb
#
_cell.length_a   1.000
_cell.length_b   1.000
_cell.length_c   1.000
_cell.angle_alpha   90.00
_cell.angle_beta   90.00
_cell.angle_gamma   90.00
#
_symmetry.space_group_name_H-M   'P 1'
#
loop_
_entity.id
_entity.type
_entity.pdbx_description
1 polymer ?
#
loop_
_entity_poly.entity_id
_entity_poly.type
_entity_poly.pdbx_seq_one_letter_code
_entity_poly.pdbx_strand_id
1 'polypeptide(L)'
;MGAPNVWGQRESRAGRESLDVAERVRAIAEPIVRALDLELVDVECYGQGARMLLRVFVDKSGGVSLGECEQVHLSLGRALDVEDPVPHSYTLEVSSPGLDRPLKRRESYERAVGKLVNLKLRRASNGQWYVKGRLLETNERGVAISVGRSDPGRTVNLEWEEIAEGRLEVEF
;
A
#
# COMPACT_ATOMS: atom_id res chain seq x y z
N MET A 1 -32.91 1.91 30.33
CA MET A 1 -32.96 2.46 28.99
C MET A 1 -31.92 3.53 28.80
N GLY A 2 -30.81 3.19 28.20
CA GLY A 2 -29.77 4.14 27.90
C GLY A 2 -30.28 5.17 26.91
N ALA A 3 -29.99 6.45 27.14
CA ALA A 3 -30.16 7.47 26.15
C ALA A 3 -29.48 7.01 24.84
N PRO A 4 -30.11 7.20 23.69
CA PRO A 4 -29.46 6.88 22.43
C PRO A 4 -28.10 7.56 22.41
N ASN A 5 -27.10 6.78 22.05
CA ASN A 5 -25.73 7.25 22.04
C ASN A 5 -25.63 8.42 21.04
N VAL A 6 -25.72 9.64 21.59
CA VAL A 6 -25.72 10.87 20.80
C VAL A 6 -24.42 11.01 19.99
N TRP A 7 -23.38 10.28 20.39
CA TRP A 7 -22.08 10.27 19.72
C TRP A 7 -22.08 9.45 18.42
N GLY A 8 -22.92 8.42 18.32
CA GLY A 8 -23.04 7.61 17.10
C GLY A 8 -23.98 8.18 16.04
N GLN A 9 -24.74 9.21 16.37
CA GLN A 9 -25.75 9.75 15.46
C GLN A 9 -25.32 11.03 14.75
N ARG A 10 -24.20 11.62 15.13
CA ARG A 10 -23.63 12.77 14.44
C ARG A 10 -22.46 12.37 13.57
N GLU A 11 -22.69 11.46 12.65
CA GLU A 11 -21.82 11.44 11.50
C GLU A 11 -21.93 12.82 10.85
N SER A 12 -20.80 13.51 10.76
CA SER A 12 -20.75 14.78 10.06
C SER A 12 -21.29 14.57 8.64
N ARG A 13 -21.95 15.57 8.07
CA ARG A 13 -22.41 15.52 6.69
C ARG A 13 -21.27 15.08 5.75
N ALA A 14 -20.03 15.49 6.05
CA ALA A 14 -18.82 15.08 5.34
C ALA A 14 -18.53 13.58 5.50
N GLY A 15 -18.76 12.99 6.67
CA GLY A 15 -18.58 11.55 6.88
C GLY A 15 -19.56 10.70 6.09
N ARG A 16 -20.81 11.12 6.02
CA ARG A 16 -21.85 10.43 5.23
C ARG A 16 -21.60 10.55 3.73
N GLU A 17 -21.15 11.69 3.27
CA GLU A 17 -20.78 11.92 1.88
C GLU A 17 -19.60 11.02 1.48
N SER A 18 -18.58 10.89 2.34
CA SER A 18 -17.43 10.02 2.11
C SER A 18 -17.81 8.55 2.04
N LEU A 19 -18.71 8.08 2.91
CA LEU A 19 -19.23 6.70 2.87
C LEU A 19 -20.04 6.43 1.60
N ASP A 20 -20.87 7.37 1.18
CA ASP A 20 -21.68 7.26 -0.02
C ASP A 20 -20.80 7.20 -1.28
N VAL A 21 -19.77 8.05 -1.35
CA VAL A 21 -18.78 8.04 -2.43
C VAL A 21 -18.02 6.71 -2.46
N ALA A 22 -17.56 6.22 -1.29
CA ALA A 22 -16.85 4.95 -1.20
C ALA A 22 -17.69 3.78 -1.70
N GLU A 23 -18.98 3.74 -1.36
CA GLU A 23 -19.91 2.71 -1.84
C GLU A 23 -20.12 2.77 -3.35
N ARG A 24 -20.27 3.96 -3.90
CA ARG A 24 -20.42 4.15 -5.35
C ARG A 24 -19.17 3.75 -6.11
N VAL A 25 -18.01 4.14 -5.60
CA VAL A 25 -16.72 3.77 -6.19
C VAL A 25 -16.52 2.25 -6.11
N ARG A 26 -16.89 1.62 -4.99
CA ARG A 26 -16.85 0.17 -4.83
C ARG A 26 -17.69 -0.53 -5.91
N ALA A 27 -18.89 -0.07 -6.15
CA ALA A 27 -19.78 -0.65 -7.16
C ALA A 27 -19.20 -0.55 -8.58
N ILE A 28 -18.51 0.55 -8.89
CA ILE A 28 -17.83 0.76 -10.17
C ILE A 28 -16.56 -0.09 -10.26
N ALA A 29 -15.80 -0.16 -9.18
CA ALA A 29 -14.50 -0.85 -9.14
C ALA A 29 -14.64 -2.38 -9.20
N GLU A 30 -15.66 -2.95 -8.57
CA GLU A 30 -15.79 -4.39 -8.43
C GLU A 30 -15.76 -5.16 -9.76
N PRO A 31 -16.57 -4.82 -10.78
CA PRO A 31 -16.49 -5.53 -12.06
C PRO A 31 -15.16 -5.34 -12.79
N ILE A 32 -14.53 -4.18 -12.63
CA ILE A 32 -13.23 -3.88 -13.25
C ILE A 32 -12.13 -4.76 -12.62
N VAL A 33 -12.08 -4.81 -11.32
CA VAL A 33 -11.10 -5.59 -10.56
C VAL A 33 -11.29 -7.09 -10.84
N ARG A 34 -12.53 -7.55 -10.88
CA ARG A 34 -12.88 -8.94 -11.18
C ARG A 34 -12.49 -9.32 -12.62
N ALA A 35 -12.66 -8.42 -13.58
CA ALA A 35 -12.28 -8.65 -14.97
C ALA A 35 -10.76 -8.81 -15.15
N LEU A 36 -9.97 -8.29 -14.22
CA LEU A 36 -8.52 -8.43 -14.19
C LEU A 36 -8.05 -9.62 -13.33
N ASP A 37 -8.97 -10.49 -12.93
CA ASP A 37 -8.73 -11.65 -12.06
C ASP A 37 -8.16 -11.26 -10.68
N LEU A 38 -8.57 -10.10 -10.19
CA LEU A 38 -8.19 -9.59 -8.88
C LEU A 38 -9.41 -9.56 -7.96
N GLU A 39 -9.15 -9.44 -6.67
CA GLU A 39 -10.15 -9.27 -5.64
C GLU A 39 -10.15 -7.84 -5.12
N LEU A 40 -11.32 -7.22 -5.02
CA LEU A 40 -11.47 -5.93 -4.37
C LEU A 40 -11.57 -6.14 -2.86
N VAL A 41 -10.56 -5.67 -2.14
CA VAL A 41 -10.48 -5.83 -0.69
C VAL A 41 -11.24 -4.74 0.03
N ASP A 42 -10.99 -3.47 -0.33
CA ASP A 42 -11.64 -2.33 0.29
C ASP A 42 -11.53 -1.08 -0.57
N VAL A 43 -12.39 -0.12 -0.28
CA VAL A 43 -12.35 1.24 -0.85
C VAL A 43 -12.50 2.21 0.29
N GLU A 44 -11.54 3.12 0.42
CA GLU A 44 -11.53 4.15 1.44
C GLU A 44 -11.53 5.52 0.79
N CYS A 45 -12.25 6.44 1.40
CA CYS A 45 -12.34 7.81 0.96
C CYS A 45 -11.91 8.73 2.10
N TYR A 46 -10.90 9.53 1.86
CA TYR A 46 -10.35 10.46 2.85
C TYR A 46 -10.41 11.89 2.34
N GLY A 47 -10.47 12.81 3.27
CA GLY A 47 -10.42 14.23 2.98
C GLY A 47 -11.78 14.84 2.66
N GLN A 48 -11.76 16.11 2.32
CA GLN A 48 -12.96 16.91 2.04
C GLN A 48 -12.71 17.83 0.85
N GLY A 49 -13.75 18.03 0.04
CA GLY A 49 -13.70 18.95 -1.08
C GLY A 49 -12.60 18.58 -2.09
N ALA A 50 -11.81 19.58 -2.48
CA ALA A 50 -10.78 19.43 -3.52
C ALA A 50 -9.59 18.56 -3.11
N ARG A 51 -9.53 18.11 -1.85
CA ARG A 51 -8.44 17.27 -1.33
C ARG A 51 -8.92 15.85 -1.02
N MET A 52 -9.87 15.36 -1.78
CA MET A 52 -10.37 14.01 -1.60
C MET A 52 -9.38 12.99 -2.14
N LEU A 53 -9.08 11.96 -1.34
CA LEU A 53 -8.26 10.82 -1.72
C LEU A 53 -9.13 9.57 -1.73
N LEU A 54 -9.16 8.90 -2.88
CA LEU A 54 -9.76 7.58 -3.01
C LEU A 54 -8.65 6.53 -3.00
N ARG A 55 -8.72 5.62 -2.06
CA ARG A 55 -7.77 4.52 -1.95
C ARG A 55 -8.49 3.20 -2.15
N VAL A 56 -8.06 2.47 -3.17
CA VAL A 56 -8.66 1.20 -3.57
C VAL A 56 -7.64 0.10 -3.30
N PHE A 57 -8.05 -0.90 -2.52
CA PHE A 57 -7.21 -2.03 -2.15
C PHE A 57 -7.62 -3.26 -2.95
N VAL A 58 -6.68 -3.85 -3.64
CA VAL A 58 -6.86 -5.06 -4.43
C VAL A 58 -5.88 -6.14 -4.00
N ASP A 59 -6.26 -7.39 -4.17
CA ASP A 59 -5.38 -8.52 -3.85
C ASP A 59 -5.69 -9.71 -4.78
N LYS A 60 -4.83 -10.70 -4.77
CA LYS A 60 -5.08 -12.01 -5.35
C LYS A 60 -4.18 -13.05 -4.70
N SER A 61 -4.55 -14.32 -4.87
CA SER A 61 -3.73 -15.44 -4.42
C SER A 61 -2.35 -15.38 -5.09
N GLY A 62 -1.29 -15.42 -4.28
CA GLY A 62 0.07 -15.30 -4.77
C GLY A 62 0.61 -13.86 -4.86
N GLY A 63 -0.24 -12.87 -4.56
CA GLY A 63 0.13 -11.46 -4.55
C GLY A 63 -0.16 -10.73 -5.86
N VAL A 64 -0.31 -9.42 -5.76
CA VAL A 64 -0.60 -8.52 -6.88
C VAL A 64 0.69 -7.87 -7.35
N SER A 65 0.88 -7.79 -8.67
CA SER A 65 2.01 -7.08 -9.25
C SER A 65 1.72 -5.57 -9.34
N LEU A 66 2.77 -4.79 -9.44
CA LEU A 66 2.66 -3.34 -9.65
C LEU A 66 1.93 -3.03 -10.97
N GLY A 67 2.23 -3.79 -12.03
CA GLY A 67 1.54 -3.66 -13.32
C GLY A 67 0.04 -3.91 -13.24
N GLU A 68 -0.38 -4.87 -12.41
CA GLU A 68 -1.79 -5.14 -12.16
C GLU A 68 -2.46 -3.97 -11.43
N CYS A 69 -1.80 -3.38 -10.44
CA CYS A 69 -2.30 -2.18 -9.77
C CYS A 69 -2.42 -1.00 -10.75
N GLU A 70 -1.47 -0.83 -11.64
CA GLU A 70 -1.52 0.21 -12.67
C GLU A 70 -2.68 0.01 -13.64
N GLN A 71 -2.97 -1.23 -14.05
CA GLN A 71 -4.11 -1.55 -14.89
C GLN A 71 -5.44 -1.20 -14.20
N VAL A 72 -5.57 -1.52 -12.92
CA VAL A 72 -6.74 -1.14 -12.13
C VAL A 72 -6.86 0.38 -12.08
N HIS A 73 -5.77 1.07 -11.81
CA HIS A 73 -5.74 2.53 -11.75
C HIS A 73 -6.24 3.17 -13.05
N LEU A 74 -5.73 2.71 -14.18
CA LEU A 74 -6.13 3.24 -15.50
C LEU A 74 -7.59 2.93 -15.82
N SER A 75 -8.02 1.70 -15.65
CA SER A 75 -9.38 1.27 -15.99
C SER A 75 -10.40 1.91 -15.05
N LEU A 76 -10.11 1.96 -13.77
CA LEU A 76 -10.99 2.57 -12.77
C LEU A 76 -11.04 4.10 -12.96
N GLY A 77 -9.91 4.73 -13.24
CA GLY A 77 -9.86 6.17 -13.50
C GLY A 77 -10.75 6.57 -14.66
N ARG A 78 -10.73 5.81 -15.74
CA ARG A 78 -11.61 6.03 -16.90
C ARG A 78 -13.09 5.84 -16.57
N ALA A 79 -13.40 4.79 -15.81
CA ALA A 79 -14.78 4.53 -15.40
C ALA A 79 -15.30 5.61 -14.45
N LEU A 80 -14.47 6.10 -13.55
CA LEU A 80 -14.83 7.20 -12.65
C LEU A 80 -15.05 8.51 -13.41
N ASP A 81 -14.30 8.77 -14.46
CA ASP A 81 -14.51 9.95 -15.31
C ASP A 81 -15.85 9.88 -16.04
N VAL A 82 -16.27 8.70 -16.49
CA VAL A 82 -17.55 8.51 -17.17
C VAL A 82 -18.72 8.56 -16.21
N GLU A 83 -18.66 7.83 -15.12
CA GLU A 83 -19.75 7.70 -14.15
C GLU A 83 -19.85 8.92 -13.21
N ASP A 84 -18.77 9.62 -13.02
CA ASP A 84 -18.65 10.85 -12.21
C ASP A 84 -19.32 10.75 -10.82
N PRO A 85 -18.97 9.72 -10.01
CA PRO A 85 -19.59 9.54 -8.71
C PRO A 85 -19.05 10.47 -7.62
N VAL A 86 -17.92 11.12 -7.90
CA VAL A 86 -17.24 12.01 -6.95
C VAL A 86 -17.53 13.44 -7.30
N PRO A 87 -18.21 14.21 -6.41
CA PRO A 87 -18.63 15.58 -6.71
C PRO A 87 -17.50 16.61 -6.72
N HIS A 88 -16.28 16.19 -6.38
CA HIS A 88 -15.11 17.06 -6.26
C HIS A 88 -13.92 16.46 -6.97
N SER A 89 -12.86 17.24 -7.14
CA SER A 89 -11.57 16.72 -7.58
C SER A 89 -11.04 15.71 -6.57
N TYR A 90 -10.41 14.66 -7.05
CA TYR A 90 -9.88 13.59 -6.21
C TYR A 90 -8.57 13.04 -6.74
N THR A 91 -7.81 12.43 -5.87
CA THR A 91 -6.65 11.62 -6.23
C THR A 91 -7.02 10.15 -6.04
N LEU A 92 -6.74 9.32 -7.05
CA LEU A 92 -6.99 7.88 -6.99
C LEU A 92 -5.67 7.16 -6.71
N GLU A 93 -5.66 6.35 -5.67
CA GLU A 93 -4.56 5.43 -5.36
C GLU A 93 -5.07 3.99 -5.37
N VAL A 94 -4.32 3.12 -6.02
CA VAL A 94 -4.57 1.69 -6.01
C VAL A 94 -3.40 0.99 -5.32
N SER A 95 -3.70 0.18 -4.33
CA SER A 95 -2.70 -0.50 -3.52
C SER A 95 -3.11 -1.95 -3.25
N SER A 96 -2.19 -2.73 -2.74
CA SER A 96 -2.47 -4.08 -2.28
C SER A 96 -1.93 -4.26 -0.87
N PRO A 97 -2.69 -4.89 0.03
CA PRO A 97 -2.16 -5.23 1.36
C PRO A 97 -0.90 -6.10 1.28
N GLY A 98 -0.76 -6.88 0.19
CA GLY A 98 0.42 -7.71 -0.05
C GLY A 98 1.68 -6.93 -0.40
N LEU A 99 1.55 -5.70 -0.90
CA LEU A 99 2.69 -4.84 -1.22
C LEU A 99 3.30 -4.19 0.02
N ASP A 100 2.53 -4.06 1.10
CA ASP A 100 2.97 -3.43 2.34
C ASP A 100 3.11 -4.45 3.48
N ARG A 101 3.34 -5.72 3.14
CA ARG A 101 3.51 -6.76 4.16
C ARG A 101 4.82 -6.58 4.91
N PRO A 102 4.77 -6.59 6.25
CA PRO A 102 5.99 -6.65 7.03
C PRO A 102 6.71 -7.99 6.78
N LEU A 103 8.03 -7.94 6.66
CA LEU A 103 8.88 -9.09 6.51
C LEU A 103 9.16 -9.66 7.91
N LYS A 104 8.41 -10.65 8.35
CA LYS A 104 8.49 -11.18 9.73
C LYS A 104 9.38 -12.40 9.88
N ARG A 105 9.61 -13.13 8.80
CA ARG A 105 10.37 -14.38 8.80
C ARG A 105 11.50 -14.35 7.79
N ARG A 106 12.55 -15.13 8.02
CA ARG A 106 13.66 -15.25 7.07
C ARG A 106 13.17 -15.62 5.66
N GLU A 107 12.19 -16.51 5.56
CA GLU A 107 11.57 -16.90 4.30
C GLU A 107 10.94 -15.72 3.54
N SER A 108 10.37 -14.78 4.29
CA SER A 108 9.82 -13.55 3.70
C SER A 108 10.91 -12.71 3.03
N TYR A 109 12.07 -12.62 3.66
CA TYR A 109 13.24 -11.94 3.08
C TYR A 109 13.79 -12.68 1.87
N GLU A 110 13.84 -14.00 1.90
CA GLU A 110 14.27 -14.78 0.74
C GLU A 110 13.40 -14.51 -0.49
N ARG A 111 12.10 -14.41 -0.30
CA ARG A 111 11.14 -14.06 -1.36
C ARG A 111 11.27 -12.62 -1.83
N ALA A 112 11.82 -11.76 -1.00
CA ALA A 112 12.00 -10.35 -1.28
C ALA A 112 13.32 -10.04 -2.00
N VAL A 113 14.19 -11.02 -2.22
CA VAL A 113 15.45 -10.83 -2.96
C VAL A 113 15.15 -10.26 -4.35
N GLY A 114 15.85 -9.19 -4.72
CA GLY A 114 15.63 -8.44 -5.95
C GLY A 114 14.63 -7.30 -5.81
N LYS A 115 13.95 -7.19 -4.68
CA LYS A 115 12.94 -6.16 -4.43
C LYS A 115 13.47 -5.06 -3.52
N LEU A 116 12.84 -3.90 -3.58
CA LEU A 116 13.15 -2.78 -2.71
C LEU A 116 12.57 -3.04 -1.32
N VAL A 117 13.39 -2.88 -0.28
CA VAL A 117 12.99 -3.06 1.11
C VAL A 117 13.37 -1.86 1.95
N ASN A 118 12.64 -1.65 3.04
CA ASN A 118 12.96 -0.67 4.06
C ASN A 118 13.09 -1.40 5.40
N LEU A 119 14.27 -1.32 6.00
CA LEU A 119 14.59 -2.01 7.24
C LEU A 119 14.77 -1.01 8.37
N LYS A 120 14.05 -1.23 9.46
CA LYS A 120 14.24 -0.49 10.70
C LYS A 120 15.30 -1.21 11.53
N LEU A 121 16.30 -0.48 11.98
CA LEU A 121 17.38 -1.02 12.80
C LEU A 121 17.04 -0.95 14.28
N ARG A 122 17.56 -1.89 15.07
CA ARG A 122 17.43 -1.87 16.53
C ARG A 122 18.28 -0.79 17.17
N ARG A 123 19.39 -0.42 16.50
CA ARG A 123 20.29 0.66 16.92
C ARG A 123 20.61 1.51 15.69
N ALA A 124 20.69 2.82 15.90
CA ALA A 124 21.09 3.72 14.83
C ALA A 124 22.49 3.37 14.31
N SER A 125 22.64 3.31 13.00
CA SER A 125 23.92 3.16 12.32
C SER A 125 24.21 4.45 11.55
N ASN A 126 25.33 5.09 11.86
CA ASN A 126 25.70 6.39 11.28
C ASN A 126 24.60 7.45 11.41
N GLY A 127 23.90 7.45 12.55
CA GLY A 127 22.78 8.36 12.81
C GLY A 127 21.47 8.00 12.13
N GLN A 128 21.42 6.90 11.41
CA GLN A 128 20.21 6.46 10.68
C GLN A 128 19.60 5.24 11.32
N TRP A 129 18.27 5.27 11.47
CA TRP A 129 17.46 4.18 12.00
C TRP A 129 16.87 3.28 10.93
N TYR A 130 16.93 3.69 9.68
CA TYR A 130 16.34 2.98 8.55
C TYR A 130 17.37 2.78 7.44
N VAL A 131 17.34 1.61 6.85
CA VAL A 131 18.11 1.29 5.64
C VAL A 131 17.13 0.93 4.55
N LYS A 132 17.12 1.71 3.49
CA LYS A 132 16.26 1.50 2.32
C LYS A 132 17.15 1.16 1.13
N GLY A 133 16.83 0.07 0.46
CA GLY A 133 17.59 -0.37 -0.69
C GLY A 133 17.06 -1.67 -1.28
N ARG A 134 17.74 -2.12 -2.31
CA ARG A 134 17.40 -3.37 -2.98
C ARG A 134 18.06 -4.53 -2.25
N LEU A 135 17.25 -5.52 -1.91
CA LEU A 135 17.72 -6.72 -1.24
C LEU A 135 18.47 -7.61 -2.25
N LEU A 136 19.75 -7.80 -2.03
CA LEU A 136 20.61 -8.55 -2.93
C LEU A 136 20.67 -10.04 -2.58
N GLU A 137 20.81 -10.33 -1.28
CA GLU A 137 21.06 -11.68 -0.80
C GLU A 137 20.61 -11.83 0.64
N THR A 138 20.21 -13.04 0.99
CA THR A 138 19.97 -13.45 2.38
C THR A 138 20.80 -14.71 2.67
N ASN A 139 21.30 -14.81 3.90
CA ASN A 139 22.02 -15.98 4.38
C ASN A 139 21.72 -16.21 5.87
N GLU A 140 22.40 -17.17 6.47
CA GLU A 140 22.19 -17.48 7.89
C GLU A 140 22.53 -16.32 8.83
N ARG A 141 23.43 -15.43 8.45
CA ARG A 141 23.88 -14.29 9.25
C ARG A 141 22.97 -13.08 9.14
N GLY A 142 22.42 -12.85 7.96
CA GLY A 142 21.63 -11.67 7.72
C GLY A 142 21.32 -11.42 6.25
N VAL A 143 21.33 -10.15 5.90
CA VAL A 143 20.98 -9.67 4.56
C VAL A 143 22.04 -8.75 3.98
N ALA A 144 22.15 -8.72 2.66
CA ALA A 144 22.95 -7.76 1.91
C ALA A 144 22.02 -6.86 1.09
N ILE A 145 22.17 -5.56 1.22
CA ILE A 145 21.31 -4.56 0.60
C ILE A 145 22.14 -3.59 -0.23
N SER A 146 21.70 -3.30 -1.44
CA SER A 146 22.28 -2.25 -2.26
C SER A 146 21.61 -0.92 -1.97
N VAL A 147 22.36 0.05 -1.47
CA VAL A 147 21.89 1.38 -1.09
C VAL A 147 22.44 2.40 -2.06
N GLY A 148 21.61 3.37 -2.44
CA GLY A 148 22.02 4.46 -3.29
C GLY A 148 21.43 4.37 -4.69
N ARG A 149 21.49 5.49 -5.41
CA ARG A 149 20.90 5.65 -6.76
C ARG A 149 21.85 5.30 -7.89
N SER A 150 23.13 5.14 -7.60
CA SER A 150 24.15 4.78 -8.60
C SER A 150 24.28 3.26 -8.70
N ASP A 151 24.48 2.76 -9.88
CA ASP A 151 24.70 1.33 -10.12
C ASP A 151 26.21 1.13 -10.48
N PRO A 152 26.99 0.35 -9.69
CA PRO A 152 26.53 -0.37 -8.50
C PRO A 152 26.39 0.55 -7.28
N GLY A 153 25.30 0.37 -6.52
CA GLY A 153 25.15 1.03 -5.23
C GLY A 153 26.10 0.47 -4.18
N ARG A 154 26.18 1.16 -3.04
CA ARG A 154 26.96 0.68 -1.91
C ARG A 154 26.25 -0.51 -1.28
N THR A 155 26.97 -1.61 -1.05
CA THR A 155 26.41 -2.78 -0.37
C THR A 155 26.53 -2.63 1.15
N VAL A 156 25.44 -2.80 1.85
CA VAL A 156 25.37 -2.80 3.31
C VAL A 156 24.97 -4.21 3.76
N ASN A 157 25.75 -4.78 4.66
CA ASN A 157 25.46 -6.08 5.27
C ASN A 157 24.89 -5.87 6.66
N LEU A 158 23.74 -6.45 6.93
CA LEU A 158 23.06 -6.38 8.23
C LEU A 158 22.85 -7.78 8.76
N GLU A 159 23.20 -7.99 10.03
CA GLU A 159 22.86 -9.22 10.74
C GLU A 159 21.39 -9.22 11.13
N TRP A 160 20.78 -10.41 11.22
CA TRP A 160 19.38 -10.54 11.63
C TRP A 160 19.07 -9.83 12.94
N GLU A 161 20.03 -9.87 13.87
CA GLU A 161 19.88 -9.22 15.18
C GLU A 161 19.85 -7.70 15.13
N GLU A 162 20.40 -7.10 14.07
CA GLU A 162 20.41 -5.65 13.87
C GLU A 162 19.07 -5.13 13.34
N ILE A 163 18.25 -6.01 12.79
CA ILE A 163 16.97 -5.64 12.16
C ILE A 163 15.84 -5.75 13.17
N ALA A 164 15.19 -4.63 13.46
CA ALA A 164 13.99 -4.61 14.31
C ALA A 164 12.74 -4.95 13.52
N GLU A 165 12.63 -4.42 12.32
CA GLU A 165 11.46 -4.59 11.47
C GLU A 165 11.86 -4.40 10.00
N GLY A 166 11.26 -5.16 9.12
CA GLY A 166 11.46 -5.03 7.68
C GLY A 166 10.14 -4.94 6.93
N ARG A 167 10.12 -4.17 5.86
CA ARG A 167 8.96 -4.00 4.97
C ARG A 167 9.39 -3.96 3.52
N LEU A 168 8.52 -4.44 2.65
CA LEU A 168 8.66 -4.19 1.22
C LEU A 168 8.30 -2.74 0.93
N GLU A 169 9.12 -2.08 0.10
CA GLU A 169 8.79 -0.76 -0.43
C GLU A 169 8.15 -0.90 -1.79
N VAL A 170 7.21 -0.01 -2.08
CA VAL A 170 6.56 0.04 -3.39
C VAL A 170 7.44 0.87 -4.33
N GLU A 171 7.81 0.29 -5.46
CA GLU A 171 8.50 1.01 -6.53
C GLU A 171 7.46 1.50 -7.54
N PHE A 172 7.45 2.77 -7.75
CA PHE A 172 6.70 3.40 -8.82
C PHE A 172 7.62 3.86 -9.93
#